data_9299b00a152832c48cf531023bccf7a7
#
_entry.id   9299b00a152832c48cf531023bccf7a7
#
_cell.length_a   1.000
_cell.length_b   1.000
_cell.length_c   1.000
_cell.angle_alpha   90.00
_cell.angle_beta   90.00
_cell.angle_gamma   90.00
#
_symmetry.space_group_name_H-M   'P 1'
#
loop_
_entity.id
_entity.type
_entity.pdbx_description
1 polymer ?
#
loop_
_entity_poly.entity_id
_entity_poly.type
_entity_poly.pdbx_seq_one_letter_code
_entity_poly.pdbx_strand_id
1 'polypeptide(L)'
;MLPEAKLDILLAHHASLEAELLGQVNSDRYVQITRELAELNPLIEAVKAYRAARSEIAGAESLLADAATDPEMRSMAEAELETLHARSGELEQNIRVALLPKDAMDDRNVVLEIRAGTGGDEASLFAGDLFRMYERFANLQGWKVEVISASEGTVGGYKEIIAEVQGRGAFAKLKFESGVHRVQRVPDTETQGRIHTSAATVAVLPEVEEVDVDVKNEDLRIETMRAQGAGGQHVNKTESAIRITHIPTGIVVMMQDSRSQHKNRASAMNILRSRIYDAERQRVEAARSADRKEKVGSGDRSERIRTYNFPQGRVTDHRINLTLYKLPQVIAGEALGELIDALTTEHQAAQLAAQGAAA
;
A
#
# COMPACT_ATOMS: atom_id res chain seq x y z
N MET A 1 18.54 12.87 -18.10
CA MET A 1 19.18 13.93 -17.29
C MET A 1 18.26 14.29 -16.15
N LEU A 2 18.77 14.38 -14.93
CA LEU A 2 17.98 14.72 -13.74
C LEU A 2 17.55 16.20 -13.77
N PRO A 3 16.38 16.56 -13.24
CA PRO A 3 15.93 17.95 -13.14
C PRO A 3 16.69 18.67 -12.01
N GLU A 4 17.81 19.34 -12.36
CA GLU A 4 18.70 20.00 -11.39
C GLU A 4 17.94 20.96 -10.43
N ALA A 5 16.95 21.69 -10.93
CA ALA A 5 16.14 22.57 -10.09
C ALA A 5 15.40 21.84 -8.96
N LYS A 6 14.92 20.60 -9.23
CA LYS A 6 14.30 19.77 -8.19
C LYS A 6 15.32 19.30 -7.16
N LEU A 7 16.54 18.97 -7.59
CA LEU A 7 17.63 18.56 -6.68
C LEU A 7 18.05 19.70 -5.78
N ASP A 8 18.13 20.93 -6.30
CA ASP A 8 18.44 22.13 -5.49
C ASP A 8 17.37 22.41 -4.45
N ILE A 9 16.09 22.28 -4.81
CA ILE A 9 14.98 22.45 -3.87
C ILE A 9 15.05 21.40 -2.74
N LEU A 10 15.37 20.14 -3.06
CA LEU A 10 15.51 19.09 -2.05
C LEU A 10 16.68 19.34 -1.10
N LEU A 11 17.83 19.76 -1.62
CA LEU A 11 18.99 20.11 -0.80
C LEU A 11 18.70 21.31 0.09
N ALA A 12 18.03 22.34 -0.42
CA ALA A 12 17.63 23.51 0.36
C ALA A 12 16.60 23.14 1.44
N HIS A 13 15.63 22.28 1.13
CA HIS A 13 14.65 21.79 2.08
C HIS A 13 15.31 21.00 3.21
N HIS A 14 16.21 20.07 2.88
CA HIS A 14 16.98 19.30 3.86
C HIS A 14 17.78 20.23 4.79
N ALA A 15 18.53 21.19 4.24
CA ALA A 15 19.28 22.15 5.02
C ALA A 15 18.38 23.01 5.93
N SER A 16 17.17 23.34 5.47
CA SER A 16 16.17 24.06 6.27
C SER A 16 15.69 23.23 7.47
N LEU A 17 15.43 21.92 7.27
CA LEU A 17 15.03 21.02 8.34
C LEU A 17 16.16 20.82 9.37
N GLU A 18 17.41 20.67 8.91
CA GLU A 18 18.58 20.62 9.80
C GLU A 18 18.73 21.89 10.63
N ALA A 19 18.56 23.07 10.00
CA ALA A 19 18.61 24.34 10.69
C ALA A 19 17.47 24.51 11.71
N GLU A 20 16.28 24.03 11.40
CA GLU A 20 15.13 24.03 12.31
C GLU A 20 15.39 23.17 13.55
N LEU A 21 16.07 22.02 13.42
CA LEU A 21 16.46 21.16 14.55
C LEU A 21 17.46 21.83 15.51
N LEU A 22 18.27 22.74 15.02
CA LEU A 22 19.21 23.50 15.87
C LEU A 22 18.53 24.60 16.68
N GLY A 23 17.27 24.91 16.36
CA GLY A 23 16.46 25.90 17.07
C GLY A 23 15.66 25.30 18.25
N GLN A 24 14.83 26.16 18.87
CA GLN A 24 13.88 25.70 19.89
C GLN A 24 12.63 25.11 19.22
N VAL A 25 12.53 23.77 19.17
CA VAL A 25 11.41 23.04 18.57
C VAL A 25 10.64 22.32 19.67
N ASN A 26 9.31 22.29 19.58
CA ASN A 26 8.49 21.48 20.49
C ASN A 26 8.66 19.98 20.18
N SER A 27 8.28 19.10 21.14
CA SER A 27 8.48 17.67 21.06
C SER A 27 7.86 17.05 19.79
N ASP A 28 6.65 17.44 19.44
CA ASP A 28 5.92 16.86 18.30
C ASP A 28 6.57 17.25 16.96
N ARG A 29 6.98 18.53 16.85
CA ARG A 29 7.67 19.01 15.65
C ARG A 29 9.06 18.39 15.52
N TYR A 30 9.77 18.19 16.64
CA TYR A 30 11.06 17.49 16.66
C TYR A 30 10.94 16.07 16.08
N VAL A 31 9.93 15.30 16.50
CA VAL A 31 9.66 13.94 15.99
C VAL A 31 9.36 13.98 14.48
N GLN A 32 8.54 14.94 14.05
CA GLN A 32 8.21 15.09 12.62
C GLN A 32 9.46 15.38 11.77
N ILE A 33 10.28 16.37 12.17
CA ILE A 33 11.49 16.73 11.43
C ILE A 33 12.48 15.58 11.39
N THR A 34 12.69 14.89 12.52
CA THR A 34 13.61 13.75 12.59
C THR A 34 13.17 12.62 11.66
N ARG A 35 11.87 12.36 11.58
CA ARG A 35 11.31 11.37 10.64
C ARG A 35 11.52 11.80 9.19
N GLU A 36 11.24 13.06 8.87
CA GLU A 36 11.38 13.60 7.52
C GLU A 36 12.85 13.58 7.06
N LEU A 37 13.78 13.98 7.93
CA LEU A 37 15.21 13.87 7.65
C LEU A 37 15.66 12.43 7.45
N ALA A 38 15.19 11.49 8.27
CA ALA A 38 15.51 10.07 8.10
C ALA A 38 15.04 9.50 6.75
N GLU A 39 13.95 10.03 6.21
CA GLU A 39 13.44 9.65 4.88
C GLU A 39 14.21 10.33 3.75
N LEU A 40 14.65 11.58 3.92
CA LEU A 40 15.36 12.36 2.91
C LEU A 40 16.85 12.01 2.84
N ASN A 41 17.50 11.69 3.95
CA ASN A 41 18.94 11.48 4.03
C ASN A 41 19.51 10.55 2.95
N PRO A 42 18.93 9.36 2.68
CA PRO A 42 19.46 8.47 1.65
C PRO A 42 19.46 9.10 0.25
N LEU A 43 18.41 9.87 -0.07
CA LEU A 43 18.29 10.58 -1.34
C LEU A 43 19.31 11.73 -1.42
N ILE A 44 19.47 12.50 -0.35
CA ILE A 44 20.42 13.61 -0.28
C ILE A 44 21.85 13.10 -0.46
N GLU A 45 22.22 11.99 0.19
CA GLU A 45 23.55 11.40 0.02
C GLU A 45 23.78 10.89 -1.41
N ALA A 46 22.76 10.29 -2.04
CA ALA A 46 22.83 9.90 -3.44
C ALA A 46 23.00 11.11 -4.38
N VAL A 47 22.32 12.22 -4.13
CA VAL A 47 22.45 13.47 -4.89
C VAL A 47 23.82 14.07 -4.73
N LYS A 48 24.36 14.12 -3.51
CA LYS A 48 25.73 14.60 -3.25
C LYS A 48 26.77 13.75 -3.98
N ALA A 49 26.64 12.41 -3.88
CA ALA A 49 27.53 11.47 -4.55
C ALA A 49 27.46 11.61 -6.08
N TYR A 50 26.26 11.80 -6.64
CA TYR A 50 26.07 12.04 -8.08
C TYR A 50 26.75 13.33 -8.54
N ARG A 51 26.60 14.42 -7.79
CA ARG A 51 27.26 15.70 -8.11
C ARG A 51 28.78 15.60 -8.00
N ALA A 52 29.29 14.88 -7.01
CA ALA A 52 30.72 14.62 -6.87
C ALA A 52 31.24 13.83 -8.08
N ALA A 53 30.59 12.72 -8.44
CA ALA A 53 30.96 11.92 -9.61
C ALA A 53 30.96 12.73 -10.91
N ARG A 54 29.96 13.60 -11.12
CA ARG A 54 29.92 14.50 -12.28
C ARG A 54 31.05 15.53 -12.28
N SER A 55 31.45 16.04 -11.13
CA SER A 55 32.59 16.95 -11.01
C SER A 55 33.91 16.23 -11.31
N GLU A 56 34.06 14.99 -10.83
CA GLU A 56 35.23 14.13 -11.13
C GLU A 56 35.30 13.78 -12.60
N ILE A 57 34.18 13.45 -13.25
CA ILE A 57 34.08 13.22 -14.71
C ILE A 57 34.58 14.47 -15.47
N ALA A 58 34.05 15.66 -15.12
CA ALA A 58 34.46 16.90 -15.78
C ALA A 58 35.98 17.21 -15.58
N GLY A 59 36.53 16.87 -14.42
CA GLY A 59 37.95 16.98 -14.13
C GLY A 59 38.81 16.04 -15.02
N ALA A 60 38.38 14.77 -15.08
CA ALA A 60 39.07 13.76 -15.90
C ALA A 60 38.98 14.10 -17.40
N GLU A 61 37.82 14.53 -17.90
CA GLU A 61 37.66 15.00 -19.31
C GLU A 61 38.54 16.21 -19.60
N SER A 62 38.68 17.15 -18.65
CA SER A 62 39.57 18.30 -18.81
C SER A 62 41.05 17.88 -18.91
N LEU A 63 41.47 16.88 -18.10
CA LEU A 63 42.84 16.33 -18.18
C LEU A 63 43.08 15.64 -19.52
N LEU A 64 42.10 14.93 -20.06
CA LEU A 64 42.20 14.28 -21.37
C LEU A 64 42.22 15.29 -22.53
N ALA A 65 41.57 16.41 -22.38
CA ALA A 65 41.55 17.50 -23.38
C ALA A 65 42.85 18.30 -23.41
N ASP A 66 43.63 18.28 -22.31
CA ASP A 66 44.92 18.97 -22.27
C ASP A 66 45.99 18.17 -23.07
N ALA A 67 46.51 18.79 -24.11
CA ALA A 67 47.56 18.21 -24.96
C ALA A 67 48.91 18.00 -24.23
N ALA A 68 49.12 18.67 -23.09
CA ALA A 68 50.33 18.56 -22.28
C ALA A 68 50.29 17.40 -21.26
N THR A 69 49.14 16.70 -21.12
CA THR A 69 48.97 15.58 -20.17
C THR A 69 49.86 14.39 -20.58
N ASP A 70 50.62 13.87 -19.60
CA ASP A 70 51.48 12.69 -19.74
C ASP A 70 50.65 11.47 -20.19
N PRO A 71 51.20 10.60 -21.10
CA PRO A 71 50.55 9.39 -21.57
C PRO A 71 50.05 8.45 -20.45
N GLU A 72 50.83 8.29 -19.35
CA GLU A 72 50.43 7.47 -18.22
C GLU A 72 49.22 8.08 -17.50
N MET A 73 49.24 9.40 -17.23
CA MET A 73 48.08 10.09 -16.63
C MET A 73 46.84 10.04 -17.52
N ARG A 74 47.03 10.12 -18.85
CA ARG A 74 45.93 9.99 -19.82
C ARG A 74 45.29 8.61 -19.73
N SER A 75 46.09 7.54 -19.72
CA SER A 75 45.58 6.16 -19.60
C SER A 75 44.84 5.92 -18.24
N MET A 76 45.35 6.49 -17.15
CA MET A 76 44.69 6.44 -15.85
C MET A 76 43.35 7.19 -15.88
N ALA A 77 43.30 8.39 -16.44
CA ALA A 77 42.08 9.17 -16.57
C ALA A 77 41.00 8.50 -17.43
N GLU A 78 41.42 7.81 -18.52
CA GLU A 78 40.50 7.01 -19.35
C GLU A 78 39.86 5.85 -18.56
N ALA A 79 40.67 5.08 -17.83
CA ALA A 79 40.15 3.99 -16.97
C ALA A 79 39.24 4.50 -15.82
N GLU A 80 39.59 5.63 -15.25
CA GLU A 80 38.77 6.26 -14.20
C GLU A 80 37.44 6.77 -14.75
N LEU A 81 37.43 7.38 -15.93
CA LEU A 81 36.21 7.83 -16.60
C LEU A 81 35.21 6.71 -16.84
N GLU A 82 35.66 5.53 -17.26
CA GLU A 82 34.75 4.38 -17.45
C GLU A 82 34.05 4.02 -16.14
N THR A 83 34.79 3.96 -15.03
CA THR A 83 34.21 3.65 -13.70
C THR A 83 33.30 4.75 -13.19
N LEU A 84 33.67 6.01 -13.39
CA LEU A 84 32.88 7.17 -12.98
C LEU A 84 31.57 7.30 -13.79
N HIS A 85 31.58 7.02 -15.08
CA HIS A 85 30.37 7.00 -15.89
C HIS A 85 29.42 5.91 -15.48
N ALA A 86 29.90 4.68 -15.21
CA ALA A 86 29.08 3.59 -14.70
C ALA A 86 28.44 3.99 -13.36
N ARG A 87 29.24 4.48 -12.39
CA ARG A 87 28.77 4.94 -11.08
C ARG A 87 27.76 6.09 -11.19
N SER A 88 28.04 7.08 -12.05
CA SER A 88 27.12 8.21 -12.27
C SER A 88 25.79 7.75 -12.86
N GLY A 89 25.79 6.77 -13.77
CA GLY A 89 24.60 6.17 -14.33
C GLY A 89 23.75 5.44 -13.29
N GLU A 90 24.37 4.65 -12.42
CA GLU A 90 23.68 3.97 -11.31
C GLU A 90 23.07 4.97 -10.32
N LEU A 91 23.83 6.00 -9.93
CA LEU A 91 23.35 7.05 -9.04
C LEU A 91 22.20 7.85 -9.67
N GLU A 92 22.28 8.17 -10.96
CA GLU A 92 21.22 8.85 -11.69
C GLU A 92 19.92 8.02 -11.66
N GLN A 93 20.03 6.72 -11.92
CA GLN A 93 18.87 5.81 -11.89
C GLN A 93 18.26 5.72 -10.47
N ASN A 94 19.11 5.55 -9.45
CA ASN A 94 18.66 5.49 -8.06
C ASN A 94 17.93 6.77 -7.64
N ILE A 95 18.46 7.94 -8.01
CA ILE A 95 17.82 9.23 -7.73
C ILE A 95 16.48 9.33 -8.47
N ARG A 96 16.39 8.95 -9.74
CA ARG A 96 15.14 8.95 -10.50
C ARG A 96 14.06 8.12 -9.83
N VAL A 97 14.42 6.91 -9.39
CA VAL A 97 13.50 6.02 -8.66
C VAL A 97 13.07 6.64 -7.33
N ALA A 98 14.01 7.23 -6.57
CA ALA A 98 13.70 7.86 -5.30
C ALA A 98 12.84 9.15 -5.42
N LEU A 99 12.86 9.78 -6.60
CA LEU A 99 12.02 10.96 -6.92
C LEU A 99 10.61 10.59 -7.41
N LEU A 100 10.31 9.31 -7.62
CA LEU A 100 8.96 8.89 -7.94
C LEU A 100 8.00 9.23 -6.79
N PRO A 101 6.76 9.62 -7.11
CA PRO A 101 5.78 9.88 -6.07
C PRO A 101 5.55 8.59 -5.26
N LYS A 102 5.80 8.68 -3.96
CA LYS A 102 5.50 7.58 -3.03
C LYS A 102 3.98 7.47 -2.87
N ASP A 103 3.47 6.27 -2.94
CA ASP A 103 2.10 6.00 -2.57
C ASP A 103 1.96 6.15 -1.04
N ALA A 104 1.05 7.00 -0.59
CA ALA A 104 0.80 7.19 0.84
C ALA A 104 0.38 5.90 1.57
N MET A 105 -0.08 4.90 0.81
CA MET A 105 -0.46 3.60 1.36
C MET A 105 0.74 2.65 1.54
N ASP A 106 1.90 2.92 0.91
CA ASP A 106 3.06 2.03 0.91
C ASP A 106 3.63 1.73 2.31
N ASP A 107 3.48 2.65 3.26
CA ASP A 107 3.92 2.48 4.65
C ASP A 107 2.87 1.80 5.57
N ARG A 108 1.67 1.51 5.06
CA ARG A 108 0.60 0.88 5.85
C ARG A 108 0.79 -0.62 6.01
N ASN A 109 0.19 -1.15 7.06
CA ASN A 109 0.00 -2.59 7.22
C ASN A 109 -0.94 -3.13 6.13
N VAL A 110 -0.95 -4.44 5.99
CA VAL A 110 -1.71 -5.13 4.95
C VAL A 110 -2.78 -6.01 5.55
N VAL A 111 -3.98 -5.96 5.00
CA VAL A 111 -4.99 -7.01 5.15
C VAL A 111 -4.87 -7.92 3.92
N LEU A 112 -4.39 -9.14 4.15
CA LEU A 112 -4.23 -10.19 3.15
C LEU A 112 -5.45 -11.11 3.19
N GLU A 113 -6.21 -11.16 2.12
CA GLU A 113 -7.34 -12.06 1.95
C GLU A 113 -7.03 -13.09 0.88
N ILE A 114 -7.15 -14.37 1.19
CA ILE A 114 -6.96 -15.45 0.24
C ILE A 114 -8.22 -16.32 0.22
N ARG A 115 -8.78 -16.52 -0.97
CA ARG A 115 -9.99 -17.33 -1.16
C ARG A 115 -9.76 -18.42 -2.18
N ALA A 116 -10.29 -19.60 -1.90
CA ALA A 116 -10.38 -20.65 -2.89
C ALA A 116 -11.27 -20.20 -4.06
N GLY A 117 -10.75 -20.31 -5.27
CA GLY A 117 -11.47 -20.04 -6.52
C GLY A 117 -11.98 -21.32 -7.18
N THR A 118 -11.87 -21.38 -8.50
CA THR A 118 -12.28 -22.56 -9.27
C THR A 118 -11.36 -23.76 -9.01
N GLY A 119 -11.90 -24.89 -8.55
CA GLY A 119 -11.12 -26.12 -8.34
C GLY A 119 -11.54 -26.97 -7.15
N GLY A 120 -12.60 -26.59 -6.43
CA GLY A 120 -13.12 -27.35 -5.28
C GLY A 120 -12.10 -27.48 -4.14
N ASP A 121 -11.93 -28.69 -3.60
CA ASP A 121 -11.03 -28.98 -2.47
C ASP A 121 -9.58 -28.65 -2.77
N GLU A 122 -9.12 -28.87 -4.02
CA GLU A 122 -7.76 -28.51 -4.44
C GLU A 122 -7.51 -27.00 -4.39
N ALA A 123 -8.50 -26.19 -4.72
CA ALA A 123 -8.39 -24.73 -4.60
C ALA A 123 -8.24 -24.29 -3.13
N SER A 124 -8.92 -24.99 -2.21
CA SER A 124 -8.79 -24.75 -0.77
C SER A 124 -7.43 -25.15 -0.23
N LEU A 125 -6.87 -26.27 -0.67
CA LEU A 125 -5.50 -26.69 -0.34
C LEU A 125 -4.48 -25.69 -0.87
N PHE A 126 -4.66 -25.24 -2.11
CA PHE A 126 -3.77 -24.24 -2.71
C PHE A 126 -3.85 -22.87 -2.02
N ALA A 127 -5.04 -22.45 -1.58
CA ALA A 127 -5.17 -21.25 -0.75
C ALA A 127 -4.36 -21.35 0.55
N GLY A 128 -4.34 -22.54 1.16
CA GLY A 128 -3.49 -22.82 2.31
C GLY A 128 -1.99 -22.77 2.01
N ASP A 129 -1.57 -23.25 0.84
CA ASP A 129 -0.18 -23.18 0.39
C ASP A 129 0.24 -21.73 0.16
N LEU A 130 -0.59 -20.91 -0.50
CA LEU A 130 -0.35 -19.49 -0.70
C LEU A 130 -0.24 -18.74 0.63
N PHE A 131 -1.14 -19.02 1.58
CA PHE A 131 -1.07 -18.39 2.89
C PHE A 131 0.25 -18.71 3.58
N ARG A 132 0.67 -19.97 3.63
CA ARG A 132 1.96 -20.38 4.20
C ARG A 132 3.15 -19.74 3.50
N MET A 133 3.08 -19.58 2.18
CA MET A 133 4.10 -18.88 1.38
C MET A 133 4.24 -17.43 1.84
N TYR A 134 3.13 -16.70 1.96
CA TYR A 134 3.14 -15.30 2.40
C TYR A 134 3.55 -15.15 3.88
N GLU A 135 3.08 -16.03 4.75
CA GLU A 135 3.47 -16.04 6.17
C GLU A 135 4.98 -16.22 6.32
N ARG A 136 5.59 -17.18 5.62
CA ARG A 136 7.03 -17.41 5.64
C ARG A 136 7.79 -16.22 5.05
N PHE A 137 7.33 -15.68 3.93
CA PHE A 137 7.92 -14.48 3.36
C PHE A 137 7.87 -13.29 4.33
N ALA A 138 6.72 -13.06 4.97
CA ALA A 138 6.56 -12.02 5.98
C ALA A 138 7.55 -12.20 7.14
N ASN A 139 7.70 -13.43 7.65
CA ASN A 139 8.67 -13.75 8.70
C ASN A 139 10.12 -13.45 8.26
N LEU A 140 10.49 -13.76 7.02
CA LEU A 140 11.82 -13.45 6.47
C LEU A 140 12.07 -11.94 6.35
N GLN A 141 11.00 -11.14 6.15
CA GLN A 141 11.07 -9.68 6.14
C GLN A 141 11.02 -9.07 7.56
N GLY A 142 10.85 -9.88 8.61
CA GLY A 142 10.68 -9.42 9.99
C GLY A 142 9.30 -8.82 10.28
N TRP A 143 8.30 -9.15 9.47
CA TRP A 143 6.92 -8.71 9.67
C TRP A 143 6.14 -9.70 10.54
N LYS A 144 5.17 -9.17 11.31
CA LYS A 144 4.26 -9.98 12.11
C LYS A 144 3.02 -10.32 11.29
N VAL A 145 2.58 -11.57 11.34
CA VAL A 145 1.33 -12.03 10.71
C VAL A 145 0.36 -12.45 11.80
N GLU A 146 -0.88 -11.94 11.72
CA GLU A 146 -1.95 -12.26 12.65
C GLU A 146 -3.21 -12.67 11.86
N VAL A 147 -3.72 -13.87 12.11
CA VAL A 147 -4.93 -14.37 11.45
C VAL A 147 -6.15 -13.73 12.09
N ILE A 148 -6.92 -12.98 11.30
CA ILE A 148 -8.17 -12.32 11.73
C ILE A 148 -9.34 -13.30 11.63
N SER A 149 -9.43 -14.04 10.51
CA SER A 149 -10.53 -14.97 10.26
C SER A 149 -10.06 -16.08 9.33
N ALA A 150 -10.54 -17.29 9.59
CA ALA A 150 -10.27 -18.44 8.74
C ALA A 150 -11.52 -19.33 8.60
N SER A 151 -11.82 -19.71 7.37
CA SER A 151 -12.85 -20.71 7.04
C SER A 151 -12.15 -21.89 6.39
N GLU A 152 -12.09 -23.02 7.10
CA GLU A 152 -11.38 -24.20 6.65
C GLU A 152 -12.08 -24.93 5.50
N GLY A 153 -11.28 -25.56 4.64
CA GLY A 153 -11.77 -26.48 3.60
C GLY A 153 -12.14 -27.85 4.18
N THR A 154 -12.92 -28.61 3.44
CA THR A 154 -13.40 -29.94 3.86
C THR A 154 -12.29 -30.99 3.99
N VAL A 155 -11.22 -30.85 3.20
CA VAL A 155 -10.04 -31.75 3.18
C VAL A 155 -8.77 -31.07 3.65
N GLY A 156 -8.90 -29.94 4.34
CA GLY A 156 -7.81 -29.08 4.76
C GLY A 156 -7.68 -27.83 3.88
N GLY A 157 -6.67 -26.99 4.17
CA GLY A 157 -6.54 -25.67 3.55
C GLY A 157 -7.66 -24.73 3.96
N TYR A 158 -7.90 -23.67 3.17
CA TYR A 158 -8.87 -22.64 3.51
C TYR A 158 -9.82 -22.37 2.33
N LYS A 159 -11.13 -22.30 2.62
CA LYS A 159 -12.11 -21.68 1.70
C LYS A 159 -11.85 -20.18 1.63
N GLU A 160 -11.55 -19.58 2.79
CA GLU A 160 -11.17 -18.19 2.95
C GLU A 160 -10.24 -18.06 4.17
N ILE A 161 -9.22 -17.27 4.04
CA ILE A 161 -8.39 -16.84 5.17
C ILE A 161 -8.09 -15.35 5.02
N ILE A 162 -8.24 -14.62 6.14
CA ILE A 162 -7.96 -13.21 6.25
C ILE A 162 -6.92 -13.04 7.36
N ALA A 163 -5.81 -12.42 7.02
CA ALA A 163 -4.72 -12.15 7.96
C ALA A 163 -4.24 -10.71 7.82
N GLU A 164 -3.80 -10.15 8.91
CA GLU A 164 -3.09 -8.88 8.95
C GLU A 164 -1.59 -9.13 8.92
N VAL A 165 -0.88 -8.39 8.07
CA VAL A 165 0.58 -8.37 7.99
C VAL A 165 1.07 -7.00 8.44
N GLN A 166 1.68 -6.95 9.60
CA GLN A 166 2.17 -5.73 10.25
C GLN A 166 3.67 -5.60 10.02
N GLY A 167 4.09 -4.53 9.36
CA GLY A 167 5.50 -4.25 9.14
C GLY A 167 5.72 -3.10 8.15
N ARG A 168 6.84 -2.40 8.32
CA ARG A 168 7.19 -1.27 7.46
C ARG A 168 7.38 -1.74 6.02
N GLY A 169 6.69 -1.07 5.09
CA GLY A 169 6.76 -1.38 3.65
C GLY A 169 6.06 -2.68 3.24
N ALA A 170 5.22 -3.26 4.13
CA ALA A 170 4.50 -4.49 3.81
C ALA A 170 3.56 -4.29 2.63
N PHE A 171 2.81 -3.18 2.60
CA PHE A 171 1.92 -2.88 1.48
C PHE A 171 2.70 -2.59 0.20
N ALA A 172 3.80 -1.83 0.26
CA ALA A 172 4.63 -1.53 -0.91
C ALA A 172 5.09 -2.79 -1.65
N LYS A 173 5.47 -3.84 -0.91
CA LYS A 173 5.91 -5.11 -1.47
C LYS A 173 4.75 -6.01 -1.90
N LEU A 174 3.73 -6.16 -1.06
CA LEU A 174 2.66 -7.13 -1.30
C LEU A 174 1.56 -6.63 -2.24
N LYS A 175 1.41 -5.33 -2.48
CA LYS A 175 0.34 -4.76 -3.34
C LYS A 175 0.26 -5.40 -4.74
N PHE A 176 1.39 -5.90 -5.26
CA PHE A 176 1.44 -6.57 -6.55
C PHE A 176 0.96 -8.03 -6.53
N GLU A 177 0.69 -8.59 -5.34
CA GLU A 177 0.23 -9.98 -5.20
C GLU A 177 -1.29 -10.13 -5.38
N SER A 178 -2.04 -9.03 -5.48
CA SER A 178 -3.48 -9.06 -5.73
C SER A 178 -3.81 -9.61 -7.11
N GLY A 179 -4.70 -10.60 -7.16
CA GLY A 179 -5.18 -11.20 -8.40
C GLY A 179 -5.46 -12.70 -8.28
N VAL A 180 -5.61 -13.35 -9.44
CA VAL A 180 -5.86 -14.78 -9.53
C VAL A 180 -4.55 -15.55 -9.68
N HIS A 181 -4.29 -16.46 -8.75
CA HIS A 181 -3.16 -17.38 -8.76
C HIS A 181 -3.63 -18.75 -9.24
N ARG A 182 -2.97 -19.29 -10.24
CA ARG A 182 -3.32 -20.59 -10.84
C ARG A 182 -2.29 -21.65 -10.47
N VAL A 183 -2.76 -22.81 -10.03
CA VAL A 183 -1.92 -23.98 -9.78
C VAL A 183 -2.16 -25.07 -10.81
N GLN A 184 -1.11 -25.78 -11.20
CA GLN A 184 -1.13 -26.97 -12.02
C GLN A 184 -0.31 -28.04 -11.29
N ARG A 185 -1.03 -29.01 -10.69
CA ARG A 185 -0.42 -30.17 -10.03
C ARG A 185 -1.40 -31.35 -10.00
N VAL A 186 -0.88 -32.52 -9.61
CA VAL A 186 -1.72 -33.64 -9.21
C VAL A 186 -2.16 -33.37 -7.78
N PRO A 187 -3.46 -33.19 -7.50
CA PRO A 187 -3.93 -32.97 -6.13
C PRO A 187 -3.69 -34.19 -5.24
N ASP A 188 -3.53 -33.96 -3.93
CA ASP A 188 -3.44 -35.06 -2.95
C ASP A 188 -4.74 -35.90 -2.90
N THR A 189 -5.85 -35.33 -3.37
CA THR A 189 -7.17 -35.98 -3.47
C THR A 189 -7.35 -36.77 -4.76
N GLU A 190 -6.43 -36.72 -5.72
CA GLU A 190 -6.52 -37.36 -7.01
C GLU A 190 -5.86 -38.74 -7.00
N THR A 191 -6.64 -39.79 -7.24
CA THR A 191 -6.17 -41.19 -7.20
C THR A 191 -5.59 -41.70 -8.53
N GLN A 192 -5.91 -41.03 -9.65
CA GLN A 192 -5.51 -41.45 -11.01
C GLN A 192 -4.27 -40.69 -11.55
N GLY A 193 -3.66 -39.84 -10.74
CA GLY A 193 -2.45 -39.10 -11.12
C GLY A 193 -2.65 -38.00 -12.19
N ARG A 194 -3.89 -37.57 -12.41
CA ARG A 194 -4.18 -36.50 -13.39
C ARG A 194 -3.79 -35.13 -12.86
N ILE A 195 -3.18 -34.32 -13.73
CA ILE A 195 -2.89 -32.95 -13.43
C ILE A 195 -4.17 -32.13 -13.46
N HIS A 196 -4.51 -31.49 -12.33
CA HIS A 196 -5.62 -30.55 -12.24
C HIS A 196 -5.12 -29.10 -12.35
N THR A 197 -6.01 -28.25 -12.84
CA THR A 197 -5.77 -26.81 -12.87
C THR A 197 -6.79 -26.14 -11.95
N SER A 198 -6.31 -25.62 -10.83
CA SER A 198 -7.12 -24.91 -9.84
C SER A 198 -6.65 -23.46 -9.68
N ALA A 199 -7.47 -22.64 -9.07
CA ALA A 199 -7.16 -21.24 -8.83
C ALA A 199 -7.54 -20.81 -7.41
N ALA A 200 -6.79 -19.87 -6.87
CA ALA A 200 -7.13 -19.13 -5.66
C ALA A 200 -6.97 -17.64 -5.95
N THR A 201 -7.73 -16.82 -5.26
CA THR A 201 -7.67 -15.37 -5.37
C THR A 201 -6.96 -14.79 -4.17
N VAL A 202 -6.11 -13.83 -4.40
CA VAL A 202 -5.40 -13.06 -3.38
C VAL A 202 -5.82 -11.60 -3.50
N ALA A 203 -6.26 -10.99 -2.41
CA ALA A 203 -6.50 -9.57 -2.31
C ALA A 203 -5.58 -8.98 -1.24
N VAL A 204 -4.83 -7.98 -1.60
CA VAL A 204 -3.95 -7.21 -0.72
C VAL A 204 -4.55 -5.82 -0.60
N LEU A 205 -5.04 -5.51 0.59
CA LEU A 205 -5.69 -4.25 0.91
C LEU A 205 -4.87 -3.52 1.98
N PRO A 206 -4.72 -2.19 1.91
CA PRO A 206 -4.10 -1.46 3.00
C PRO A 206 -5.00 -1.53 4.24
N GLU A 207 -4.37 -1.59 5.42
CA GLU A 207 -5.09 -1.40 6.68
C GLU A 207 -5.72 0.00 6.70
N VAL A 208 -6.99 0.06 7.07
CA VAL A 208 -7.73 1.32 7.23
C VAL A 208 -7.83 1.62 8.71
N GLU A 209 -7.49 2.84 9.08
CA GLU A 209 -7.71 3.35 10.44
C GLU A 209 -9.19 3.31 10.80
N GLU A 210 -9.49 3.12 12.07
CA GLU A 210 -10.87 3.22 12.56
C GLU A 210 -11.48 4.56 12.16
N VAL A 211 -12.73 4.51 11.74
CA VAL A 211 -13.48 5.71 11.37
C VAL A 211 -13.73 6.52 12.63
N ASP A 212 -12.98 7.58 12.84
CA ASP A 212 -13.28 8.55 13.89
C ASP A 212 -14.25 9.62 13.35
N VAL A 213 -15.42 9.72 13.95
CA VAL A 213 -16.46 10.67 13.54
C VAL A 213 -16.49 11.82 14.54
N ASP A 214 -15.81 12.90 14.20
CA ASP A 214 -15.92 14.16 14.94
C ASP A 214 -17.12 14.98 14.42
N VAL A 215 -18.15 15.08 15.23
CA VAL A 215 -19.36 15.86 14.92
C VAL A 215 -19.23 17.24 15.55
N LYS A 216 -18.87 18.22 14.74
CA LYS A 216 -18.74 19.63 15.19
C LYS A 216 -20.10 20.27 15.35
N ASN A 217 -20.23 21.16 16.36
CA ASN A 217 -21.50 21.87 16.60
C ASN A 217 -21.88 22.83 15.46
N GLU A 218 -20.92 23.33 14.71
CA GLU A 218 -21.12 24.21 13.54
C GLU A 218 -21.78 23.48 12.36
N ASP A 219 -21.60 22.16 12.28
CA ASP A 219 -22.19 21.30 11.25
C ASP A 219 -23.62 20.88 11.59
N LEU A 220 -24.15 21.31 12.73
CA LEU A 220 -25.46 20.90 13.21
C LEU A 220 -26.46 22.03 13.11
N ARG A 221 -27.58 21.73 12.49
CA ARG A 221 -28.80 22.54 12.55
C ARG A 221 -29.77 21.92 13.53
N ILE A 222 -30.01 22.60 14.67
CA ILE A 222 -30.87 22.12 15.75
C ILE A 222 -32.16 22.97 15.76
N GLU A 223 -33.29 22.31 15.61
CA GLU A 223 -34.62 22.92 15.60
C GLU A 223 -35.45 22.33 16.74
N THR A 224 -36.13 23.23 17.46
CA THR A 224 -37.12 22.84 18.47
C THR A 224 -38.51 22.88 17.87
N MET A 225 -39.35 21.92 18.23
CA MET A 225 -40.71 21.85 17.74
C MET A 225 -41.65 21.26 18.80
N ARG A 226 -42.94 21.41 18.58
CA ARG A 226 -43.94 20.76 19.41
C ARG A 226 -43.99 19.27 19.10
N ALA A 227 -44.09 18.45 20.12
CA ALA A 227 -44.26 17.02 19.96
C ALA A 227 -45.60 16.71 19.29
N GLN A 228 -45.59 15.75 18.36
CA GLN A 228 -46.80 15.28 17.67
C GLN A 228 -47.26 13.97 18.33
N GLY A 229 -48.55 13.86 18.65
CA GLY A 229 -49.13 12.65 19.21
C GLY A 229 -50.30 12.93 20.12
N ALA A 230 -50.98 11.88 20.58
CA ALA A 230 -52.05 11.96 21.56
C ALA A 230 -51.50 12.43 22.91
N GLY A 231 -51.89 13.61 23.37
CA GLY A 231 -51.40 14.18 24.64
C GLY A 231 -52.25 15.33 25.12
N GLY A 232 -52.10 15.67 26.40
CA GLY A 232 -52.80 16.78 27.05
C GLY A 232 -52.12 18.12 26.79
N GLN A 233 -52.49 19.13 27.62
CA GLN A 233 -52.05 20.52 27.47
C GLN A 233 -50.54 20.73 27.35
N HIS A 234 -49.71 19.86 27.94
CA HIS A 234 -48.26 19.93 27.88
C HIS A 234 -47.72 19.66 26.48
N VAL A 235 -48.23 18.62 25.79
CA VAL A 235 -47.76 18.23 24.43
C VAL A 235 -48.09 19.35 23.41
N ASN A 236 -49.23 20.02 23.59
CA ASN A 236 -49.71 21.03 22.66
C ASN A 236 -49.10 22.44 22.87
N LYS A 237 -48.51 22.70 24.06
CA LYS A 237 -47.97 24.03 24.39
C LYS A 237 -46.44 24.07 24.48
N THR A 238 -45.76 22.96 24.73
CA THR A 238 -44.32 22.92 25.00
C THR A 238 -43.56 22.41 23.80
N GLU A 239 -42.50 23.11 23.39
CA GLU A 239 -41.60 22.69 22.32
C GLU A 239 -40.53 21.73 22.86
N SER A 240 -40.96 20.52 23.21
CA SER A 240 -40.06 19.48 23.78
C SER A 240 -39.40 18.60 22.72
N ALA A 241 -39.96 18.55 21.51
CA ALA A 241 -39.37 17.77 20.42
C ALA A 241 -38.16 18.50 19.82
N ILE A 242 -37.15 17.71 19.47
CA ILE A 242 -35.89 18.17 18.86
C ILE A 242 -35.71 17.51 17.49
N ARG A 243 -35.35 18.31 16.53
CA ARG A 243 -34.84 17.85 15.20
C ARG A 243 -33.42 18.32 15.04
N ILE A 244 -32.50 17.39 14.82
CA ILE A 244 -31.10 17.69 14.53
C ILE A 244 -30.80 17.24 13.09
N THR A 245 -30.29 18.14 12.29
CA THR A 245 -29.83 17.87 10.93
C THR A 245 -28.31 18.07 10.89
N HIS A 246 -27.57 17.06 10.46
CA HIS A 246 -26.16 17.20 10.17
C HIS A 246 -26.01 17.71 8.74
N ILE A 247 -25.55 18.97 8.59
CA ILE A 247 -25.52 19.69 7.31
C ILE A 247 -24.69 18.98 6.24
N PRO A 248 -23.43 18.48 6.55
CA PRO A 248 -22.59 17.85 5.53
C PRO A 248 -23.15 16.54 4.96
N THR A 249 -23.80 15.71 5.80
CA THR A 249 -24.32 14.40 5.38
C THR A 249 -25.82 14.41 5.07
N GLY A 250 -26.54 15.46 5.45
CA GLY A 250 -27.99 15.53 5.33
C GLY A 250 -28.78 14.59 6.26
N ILE A 251 -28.09 13.90 7.19
CA ILE A 251 -28.75 12.99 8.13
C ILE A 251 -29.59 13.78 9.13
N VAL A 252 -30.84 13.37 9.26
CA VAL A 252 -31.81 14.00 10.16
C VAL A 252 -32.23 13.01 11.24
N VAL A 253 -32.24 13.50 12.48
CA VAL A 253 -32.77 12.77 13.65
C VAL A 253 -33.80 13.64 14.32
N MET A 254 -34.97 13.06 14.60
CA MET A 254 -36.04 13.68 15.35
C MET A 254 -36.30 12.89 16.61
N MET A 255 -36.44 13.58 17.76
CA MET A 255 -36.67 12.96 19.06
C MET A 255 -37.75 13.72 19.84
N GLN A 256 -38.75 12.99 20.37
CA GLN A 256 -39.86 13.55 21.08
C GLN A 256 -40.38 12.70 22.26
N ASP A 257 -39.59 11.66 22.64
CA ASP A 257 -40.01 10.61 23.58
C ASP A 257 -40.08 11.10 25.05
N SER A 258 -39.26 12.11 25.38
CA SER A 258 -39.22 12.69 26.71
C SER A 258 -39.96 14.03 26.77
N ARG A 259 -40.56 14.34 27.94
CA ARG A 259 -41.09 15.68 28.25
C ARG A 259 -39.97 16.73 28.37
N SER A 260 -38.72 16.32 28.56
CA SER A 260 -37.57 17.19 28.70
C SER A 260 -36.86 17.38 27.35
N GLN A 261 -36.83 18.62 26.86
CA GLN A 261 -36.10 19.05 25.66
C GLN A 261 -34.60 18.66 25.73
N HIS A 262 -33.97 18.84 26.92
CA HIS A 262 -32.55 18.49 27.09
C HIS A 262 -32.28 16.98 26.94
N LYS A 263 -33.17 16.12 27.46
CA LYS A 263 -33.08 14.68 27.28
C LYS A 263 -33.27 14.28 25.84
N ASN A 264 -34.25 14.86 25.16
CA ASN A 264 -34.47 14.61 23.72
C ASN A 264 -33.29 15.07 22.89
N ARG A 265 -32.66 16.22 23.21
CA ARG A 265 -31.43 16.68 22.53
C ARG A 265 -30.25 15.72 22.71
N ALA A 266 -30.00 15.26 23.94
CA ALA A 266 -28.94 14.32 24.23
C ALA A 266 -29.15 12.99 23.50
N SER A 267 -30.36 12.45 23.52
CA SER A 267 -30.71 11.22 22.82
C SER A 267 -30.63 11.38 21.30
N ALA A 268 -31.12 12.50 20.76
CA ALA A 268 -31.00 12.80 19.32
C ALA A 268 -29.56 12.91 18.88
N MET A 269 -28.68 13.53 19.68
CA MET A 269 -27.25 13.64 19.40
C MET A 269 -26.56 12.27 19.37
N ASN A 270 -26.86 11.39 20.34
CA ASN A 270 -26.28 10.04 20.36
C ASN A 270 -26.72 9.22 19.14
N ILE A 271 -27.98 9.28 18.76
CA ILE A 271 -28.50 8.58 17.58
C ILE A 271 -27.89 9.17 16.30
N LEU A 272 -27.71 10.49 16.24
CA LEU A 272 -27.09 11.15 15.11
C LEU A 272 -25.65 10.66 14.91
N ARG A 273 -24.84 10.65 15.98
CA ARG A 273 -23.46 10.13 15.96
C ARG A 273 -23.43 8.68 15.48
N SER A 274 -24.29 7.82 16.01
CA SER A 274 -24.39 6.43 15.54
C SER A 274 -24.71 6.33 14.07
N ARG A 275 -25.68 7.12 13.56
CA ARG A 275 -26.05 7.09 12.13
C ARG A 275 -24.94 7.61 11.22
N ILE A 276 -24.23 8.66 11.64
CA ILE A 276 -23.09 9.20 10.86
C ILE A 276 -21.96 8.16 10.83
N TYR A 277 -21.65 7.53 11.98
CA TYR A 277 -20.68 6.46 12.07
C TYR A 277 -21.04 5.28 11.15
N ASP A 278 -22.28 4.82 11.18
CA ASP A 278 -22.75 3.71 10.36
C ASP A 278 -22.68 4.06 8.84
N ALA A 279 -23.06 5.29 8.48
CA ALA A 279 -23.00 5.76 7.10
C ALA A 279 -21.56 5.82 6.60
N GLU A 280 -20.64 6.34 7.40
CA GLU A 280 -19.21 6.42 7.03
C GLU A 280 -18.58 5.03 6.97
N ARG A 281 -18.90 4.15 7.93
CA ARG A 281 -18.47 2.75 7.88
C ARG A 281 -18.95 2.03 6.62
N GLN A 282 -20.22 2.24 6.23
CA GLN A 282 -20.76 1.67 4.99
C GLN A 282 -20.06 2.24 3.74
N ARG A 283 -19.73 3.52 3.74
CA ARG A 283 -18.98 4.17 2.63
C ARG A 283 -17.60 3.56 2.47
N VAL A 284 -16.87 3.40 3.57
CA VAL A 284 -15.53 2.78 3.59
C VAL A 284 -15.60 1.33 3.12
N GLU A 285 -16.57 0.55 3.62
CA GLU A 285 -16.73 -0.86 3.24
C GLU A 285 -17.12 -1.02 1.76
N ALA A 286 -17.98 -0.14 1.24
CA ALA A 286 -18.32 -0.13 -0.18
C ALA A 286 -17.11 0.19 -1.06
N ALA A 287 -16.27 1.14 -0.67
CA ALA A 287 -15.03 1.46 -1.37
C ALA A 287 -14.05 0.28 -1.35
N ARG A 288 -13.86 -0.38 -0.20
CA ARG A 288 -13.02 -1.59 -0.06
C ARG A 288 -13.55 -2.74 -0.93
N SER A 289 -14.85 -2.92 -0.96
CA SER A 289 -15.49 -3.98 -1.77
C SER A 289 -15.30 -3.72 -3.27
N ALA A 290 -15.37 -2.46 -3.71
CA ALA A 290 -15.11 -2.07 -5.08
C ALA A 290 -13.64 -2.30 -5.46
N ASP A 291 -12.69 -1.85 -4.63
CA ASP A 291 -11.24 -2.04 -4.83
C ASP A 291 -10.88 -3.54 -4.87
N ARG A 292 -11.44 -4.34 -3.94
CA ARG A 292 -11.28 -5.81 -3.96
C ARG A 292 -11.77 -6.41 -5.28
N LYS A 293 -12.96 -6.01 -5.74
CA LYS A 293 -13.55 -6.54 -6.97
C LYS A 293 -12.72 -6.16 -8.21
N GLU A 294 -12.18 -4.96 -8.24
CA GLU A 294 -11.28 -4.50 -9.31
C GLU A 294 -9.98 -5.33 -9.35
N LYS A 295 -9.36 -5.55 -8.18
CA LYS A 295 -8.08 -6.28 -8.07
C LYS A 295 -8.19 -7.78 -8.33
N VAL A 296 -9.30 -8.40 -7.98
CA VAL A 296 -9.48 -9.86 -8.03
C VAL A 296 -10.27 -10.31 -9.27
N GLY A 297 -11.03 -9.42 -9.90
CA GLY A 297 -11.88 -9.76 -11.07
C GLY A 297 -12.96 -10.78 -10.74
N SER A 298 -13.22 -11.70 -11.67
CA SER A 298 -14.20 -12.78 -11.50
C SER A 298 -13.69 -13.98 -10.67
N GLY A 299 -12.37 -14.07 -10.43
CA GLY A 299 -11.71 -15.22 -9.83
C GLY A 299 -11.60 -16.43 -10.78
N ASP A 300 -11.88 -16.25 -12.07
CA ASP A 300 -11.70 -17.30 -13.07
C ASP A 300 -10.21 -17.54 -13.35
N ARG A 301 -9.85 -18.82 -13.53
CA ARG A 301 -8.47 -19.23 -13.83
C ARG A 301 -7.90 -18.67 -15.13
N SER A 302 -8.73 -18.10 -16.01
CA SER A 302 -8.29 -17.39 -17.22
C SER A 302 -7.69 -16.03 -16.92
N GLU A 303 -8.12 -15.34 -15.86
CA GLU A 303 -7.67 -14.02 -15.44
C GLU A 303 -6.39 -14.05 -14.57
N ARG A 304 -5.68 -15.18 -14.63
CA ARG A 304 -4.49 -15.41 -13.80
C ARG A 304 -3.41 -14.35 -13.97
N ILE A 305 -2.88 -13.88 -12.86
CA ILE A 305 -1.65 -13.07 -12.84
C ILE A 305 -0.42 -13.96 -12.78
N ARG A 306 -0.51 -15.14 -12.09
CA ARG A 306 0.62 -16.04 -11.88
C ARG A 306 0.21 -17.50 -12.01
N THR A 307 1.12 -18.33 -12.53
CA THR A 307 0.95 -19.77 -12.61
C THR A 307 2.06 -20.52 -11.90
N TYR A 308 1.67 -21.42 -11.00
CA TYR A 308 2.53 -22.33 -10.26
C TYR A 308 2.42 -23.73 -10.90
N ASN A 309 3.44 -24.13 -11.65
CA ASN A 309 3.47 -25.41 -12.37
C ASN A 309 4.39 -26.39 -11.66
N PHE A 310 3.79 -27.28 -10.86
CA PHE A 310 4.53 -28.26 -10.07
C PHE A 310 5.26 -29.29 -10.92
N PRO A 311 4.64 -29.91 -11.96
CA PRO A 311 5.33 -30.86 -12.82
C PRO A 311 6.59 -30.32 -13.48
N GLN A 312 6.63 -29.02 -13.77
CA GLN A 312 7.78 -28.36 -14.40
C GLN A 312 8.67 -27.59 -13.41
N GLY A 313 8.32 -27.59 -12.10
CA GLY A 313 9.07 -26.92 -11.07
C GLY A 313 9.23 -25.40 -11.28
N ARG A 314 8.28 -24.76 -12.00
CA ARG A 314 8.36 -23.34 -12.36
C ARG A 314 7.18 -22.50 -11.89
N VAL A 315 7.47 -21.24 -11.65
CA VAL A 315 6.46 -20.18 -11.45
C VAL A 315 6.60 -19.15 -12.57
N THR A 316 5.47 -18.77 -13.18
CA THR A 316 5.44 -17.76 -14.25
C THR A 316 4.52 -16.62 -13.83
N ASP A 317 5.04 -15.40 -13.76
CA ASP A 317 4.25 -14.17 -13.65
C ASP A 317 3.93 -13.67 -15.06
N HIS A 318 2.64 -13.65 -15.39
CA HIS A 318 2.18 -13.33 -16.75
C HIS A 318 2.15 -11.84 -17.05
N ARG A 319 2.22 -10.98 -16.05
CA ARG A 319 2.21 -9.52 -16.22
C ARG A 319 3.52 -9.01 -16.84
N ILE A 320 4.63 -9.61 -16.41
CA ILE A 320 6.00 -9.24 -16.84
C ILE A 320 6.69 -10.36 -17.59
N ASN A 321 5.98 -11.47 -17.91
CA ASN A 321 6.51 -12.66 -18.60
C ASN A 321 7.76 -13.26 -17.92
N LEU A 322 7.88 -13.11 -16.59
CA LEU A 322 9.00 -13.66 -15.82
C LEU A 322 8.71 -15.11 -15.43
N THR A 323 9.65 -16.00 -15.71
CA THR A 323 9.58 -17.41 -15.30
C THR A 323 10.77 -17.78 -14.42
N LEU A 324 10.50 -18.29 -13.22
CA LEU A 324 11.49 -18.80 -12.29
C LEU A 324 11.35 -20.33 -12.16
N TYR A 325 12.46 -21.06 -12.32
CA TYR A 325 12.53 -22.52 -12.11
C TYR A 325 12.92 -22.89 -10.69
N LYS A 326 12.30 -22.18 -9.72
CA LYS A 326 12.56 -22.27 -8.28
C LYS A 326 11.24 -22.43 -7.50
N LEU A 327 10.27 -23.20 -8.06
CA LEU A 327 8.94 -23.33 -7.44
C LEU A 327 8.99 -23.71 -5.96
N PRO A 328 9.81 -24.70 -5.49
CA PRO A 328 9.87 -25.05 -4.08
C PRO A 328 10.31 -23.87 -3.19
N GLN A 329 11.31 -23.10 -3.63
CA GLN A 329 11.81 -21.92 -2.89
C GLN A 329 10.78 -20.78 -2.89
N VAL A 330 10.01 -20.61 -3.97
CA VAL A 330 8.93 -19.62 -4.01
C VAL A 330 7.83 -20.01 -3.02
N ILE A 331 7.37 -21.26 -3.01
CA ILE A 331 6.35 -21.75 -2.06
C ILE A 331 6.87 -21.73 -0.61
N ALA A 332 8.18 -21.91 -0.41
CA ALA A 332 8.81 -21.73 0.90
C ALA A 332 8.92 -20.25 1.34
N GLY A 333 8.56 -19.29 0.47
CA GLY A 333 8.67 -17.85 0.73
C GLY A 333 10.06 -17.27 0.47
N GLU A 334 11.08 -18.10 0.28
CA GLU A 334 12.48 -17.68 0.15
C GLU A 334 12.78 -16.91 -1.14
N ALA A 335 12.22 -17.38 -2.26
CA ALA A 335 12.43 -16.77 -3.58
C ALA A 335 11.24 -15.91 -4.05
N LEU A 336 10.23 -15.68 -3.21
CA LEU A 336 9.10 -14.80 -3.56
C LEU A 336 9.55 -13.36 -3.78
N GLY A 337 10.57 -12.92 -3.02
CA GLY A 337 11.16 -11.58 -3.16
C GLY A 337 11.65 -11.30 -4.58
N GLU A 338 12.24 -12.28 -5.29
CA GLU A 338 12.71 -12.10 -6.66
C GLU A 338 11.58 -11.69 -7.63
N LEU A 339 10.37 -12.25 -7.45
CA LEU A 339 9.18 -11.89 -8.24
C LEU A 339 8.66 -10.51 -7.88
N ILE A 340 8.60 -10.19 -6.59
CA ILE A 340 8.12 -8.90 -6.08
C ILE A 340 9.06 -7.78 -6.53
N ASP A 341 10.37 -7.98 -6.43
CA ASP A 341 11.37 -6.99 -6.82
C ASP A 341 11.33 -6.72 -8.34
N ALA A 342 11.15 -7.77 -9.15
CA ALA A 342 10.97 -7.62 -10.59
C ALA A 342 9.71 -6.83 -10.95
N LEU A 343 8.58 -7.09 -10.27
CA LEU A 343 7.33 -6.34 -10.45
C LEU A 343 7.46 -4.89 -10.00
N THR A 344 8.16 -4.65 -8.90
CA THR A 344 8.45 -3.30 -8.41
C THR A 344 9.31 -2.53 -9.42
N THR A 345 10.34 -3.15 -9.96
CA THR A 345 11.21 -2.55 -10.99
C THR A 345 10.44 -2.19 -12.24
N GLU A 346 9.58 -3.09 -12.73
CA GLU A 346 8.74 -2.85 -13.91
C GLU A 346 7.75 -1.70 -13.66
N HIS A 347 7.12 -1.68 -12.49
CA HIS A 347 6.21 -0.61 -12.10
C HIS A 347 6.92 0.76 -12.03
N GLN A 348 8.12 0.80 -11.43
CA GLN A 348 8.93 2.01 -11.37
C GLN A 348 9.36 2.47 -12.78
N ALA A 349 9.75 1.53 -13.65
CA ALA A 349 10.10 1.84 -15.03
C ALA A 349 8.91 2.45 -15.81
N ALA A 350 7.69 1.89 -15.61
CA ALA A 350 6.47 2.42 -16.22
C ALA A 350 6.15 3.83 -15.70
N GLN A 351 6.31 4.09 -14.39
CA GLN A 351 6.11 5.43 -13.82
C GLN A 351 7.11 6.44 -14.36
N LEU A 352 8.39 6.06 -14.50
CA LEU A 352 9.42 6.94 -15.09
C LEU A 352 9.12 7.26 -16.55
N ALA A 353 8.68 6.26 -17.34
CA ALA A 353 8.28 6.46 -18.73
C ALA A 353 7.09 7.42 -18.84
N ALA A 354 6.09 7.28 -17.97
CA ALA A 354 4.93 8.18 -17.93
C ALA A 354 5.33 9.63 -17.59
N GLN A 355 6.25 9.83 -16.65
CA GLN A 355 6.77 11.17 -16.33
C GLN A 355 7.58 11.77 -17.48
N GLY A 356 8.38 10.95 -18.17
CA GLY A 356 9.15 11.40 -19.33
C GLY A 356 8.29 11.78 -20.53
N ALA A 357 7.09 11.20 -20.66
CA ALA A 357 6.14 11.55 -21.71
C ALA A 357 5.31 12.83 -21.40
N ALA A 358 5.24 13.21 -20.10
CA ALA A 358 4.50 14.39 -19.64
C ALA A 358 5.37 15.66 -19.52
N ALA A 359 6.69 15.53 -19.67
CA ALA A 359 7.68 16.61 -19.63
C ALA A 359 8.12 17.03 -21.04
#